data_029b3ebebd0cfb3ffa22589f2859b448
#
_entry.id   029b3ebebd0cfb3ffa22589f2859b448
#
_cell.length_a   1.000
_cell.length_b   1.000
_cell.length_c   1.000
_cell.angle_alpha   90.00
_cell.angle_beta   90.00
_cell.angle_gamma   90.00
#
_symmetry.space_group_name_H-M   'P 1'
#
loop_
_entity.id
_entity.type
_entity.pdbx_description
1 polymer ?
#
loop_
_entity_poly.entity_id
_entity_poly.type
_entity_poly.pdbx_seq_one_letter_code
_entity_poly.pdbx_strand_id
1 'polypeptide(L)'
;MRHASLVVSLLATFGANALAQTCPGGPAATAYPASKKVDQQDNYHGTTIADPYRWLEDANSAETKEWVDAQNRVTQSWLGQIPAREAIKQRLTKLWNYERYSVPYKEGGRYFYSRNDGLQNQSVLYTMDKL
;
A
#
# COMPACT_ATOMS: atom_id res chain seq x y z
N MET A 1 -9.27 -28.10 69.92
CA MET A 1 -8.15 -28.07 69.00
C MET A 1 -8.72 -27.67 67.60
N ARG A 2 -8.43 -26.43 67.17
CA ARG A 2 -8.99 -25.88 65.92
C ARG A 2 -7.82 -25.84 64.88
N HIS A 3 -7.93 -26.62 63.83
CA HIS A 3 -6.98 -26.59 62.73
C HIS A 3 -7.38 -25.48 61.73
N ALA A 4 -6.54 -24.47 61.59
CA ALA A 4 -6.67 -23.44 60.57
C ALA A 4 -5.95 -23.91 59.29
N SER A 5 -6.70 -24.15 58.20
CA SER A 5 -6.14 -24.45 56.90
C SER A 5 -5.81 -23.15 56.20
N LEU A 6 -4.54 -22.96 55.89
CA LEU A 6 -4.05 -21.83 55.09
C LEU A 6 -4.16 -22.20 53.61
N VAL A 7 -5.05 -21.53 52.90
CA VAL A 7 -5.17 -21.64 51.42
C VAL A 7 -4.21 -20.62 50.80
N VAL A 8 -3.11 -21.09 50.24
CA VAL A 8 -2.20 -20.25 49.44
C VAL A 8 -2.69 -20.20 48.02
N SER A 9 -3.29 -19.07 47.63
CA SER A 9 -3.67 -18.80 46.21
C SER A 9 -2.44 -18.38 45.43
N LEU A 10 -2.00 -19.26 44.53
CA LEU A 10 -0.93 -18.98 43.57
C LEU A 10 -1.53 -18.26 42.35
N LEU A 11 -1.41 -16.93 42.32
CA LEU A 11 -1.73 -16.13 41.11
C LEU A 11 -0.61 -16.32 40.09
N ALA A 12 -0.86 -17.15 39.09
CA ALA A 12 -0.01 -17.23 37.90
C ALA A 12 -0.31 -16.05 36.98
N THR A 13 0.54 -15.02 36.97
CA THR A 13 0.52 -13.95 35.97
C THR A 13 1.07 -14.50 34.66
N PHE A 14 0.18 -14.82 33.72
CA PHE A 14 0.57 -15.06 32.33
C PHE A 14 0.95 -13.72 31.68
N GLY A 15 2.24 -13.40 31.74
CA GLY A 15 2.82 -12.36 30.91
C GLY A 15 2.81 -12.81 29.44
N ALA A 16 1.91 -12.26 28.64
CA ALA A 16 1.95 -12.42 27.20
C ALA A 16 3.18 -11.66 26.66
N ASN A 17 4.33 -12.32 26.61
CA ASN A 17 5.44 -11.87 25.78
C ASN A 17 5.03 -12.05 24.32
N ALA A 18 4.50 -11.01 23.68
CA ALA A 18 4.43 -10.92 22.25
C ALA A 18 5.87 -10.88 21.71
N LEU A 19 6.42 -12.06 21.42
CA LEU A 19 7.65 -12.19 20.64
C LEU A 19 7.35 -11.61 19.27
N ALA A 20 7.79 -10.39 19.00
CA ALA A 20 7.90 -9.88 17.65
C ALA A 20 8.75 -10.88 16.87
N GLN A 21 8.11 -11.69 16.03
CA GLN A 21 8.82 -12.58 15.10
C GLN A 21 9.55 -11.68 14.12
N THR A 22 10.83 -11.43 14.36
CA THR A 22 11.73 -10.88 13.37
C THR A 22 11.89 -11.94 12.30
N CYS A 23 11.38 -11.68 11.09
CA CYS A 23 11.68 -12.52 9.94
C CYS A 23 13.20 -12.58 9.78
N PRO A 24 13.83 -13.77 9.83
CA PRO A 24 15.26 -13.89 9.65
C PRO A 24 15.61 -13.46 8.22
N GLY A 25 16.42 -12.41 8.07
CA GLY A 25 16.88 -11.88 6.79
C GLY A 25 16.21 -10.60 6.31
N GLY A 26 15.38 -9.95 7.13
CA GLY A 26 14.92 -8.58 6.83
C GLY A 26 16.09 -7.59 6.91
N PRO A 27 16.17 -6.59 6.00
CA PRO A 27 17.17 -5.54 6.11
C PRO A 27 17.05 -4.83 7.45
N ALA A 28 18.17 -4.31 7.97
CA ALA A 28 18.22 -3.50 9.19
C ALA A 28 17.12 -2.45 9.19
N ALA A 29 16.60 -2.11 10.38
CA ALA A 29 15.48 -1.18 10.54
C ALA A 29 15.65 0.04 9.62
N THR A 30 14.71 0.20 8.68
CA THR A 30 14.77 1.26 7.66
C THR A 30 14.46 2.59 8.33
N ALA A 31 15.40 3.53 8.33
CA ALA A 31 15.15 4.89 8.75
C ALA A 31 14.31 5.61 7.70
N TYR A 32 13.08 5.99 8.07
CA TYR A 32 12.21 6.79 7.19
C TYR A 32 12.58 8.28 7.28
N PRO A 33 12.51 9.03 6.16
CA PRO A 33 12.65 10.48 6.19
C PRO A 33 11.61 11.12 7.11
N ALA A 34 12.03 12.11 7.89
CA ALA A 34 11.13 12.83 8.77
C ALA A 34 10.07 13.58 7.96
N SER A 35 8.81 13.50 8.39
CA SER A 35 7.73 14.31 7.84
C SER A 35 7.58 15.59 8.66
N LYS A 36 7.64 16.76 7.99
CA LYS A 36 7.41 18.06 8.61
C LYS A 36 6.01 18.13 9.20
N LYS A 37 5.90 18.68 10.40
CA LYS A 37 4.62 19.01 11.02
C LYS A 37 4.41 20.52 10.99
N VAL A 38 3.20 20.94 10.64
CA VAL A 38 2.76 22.35 10.66
C VAL A 38 1.68 22.53 11.72
N ASP A 39 1.51 23.76 12.21
CA ASP A 39 0.44 24.11 13.16
C ASP A 39 -0.83 24.50 12.39
N GLN A 40 -1.40 23.53 11.66
CA GLN A 40 -2.67 23.69 10.97
C GLN A 40 -3.79 23.10 11.82
N GLN A 41 -4.90 23.83 11.92
CA GLN A 41 -6.08 23.42 12.67
C GLN A 41 -7.34 23.78 11.89
N ASP A 42 -8.32 22.90 11.90
CA ASP A 42 -9.64 23.11 11.32
C ASP A 42 -10.71 23.10 12.41
N ASN A 43 -11.75 23.92 12.24
CA ASN A 43 -12.89 23.94 13.15
C ASN A 43 -14.10 23.24 12.50
N TYR A 44 -14.51 22.14 13.09
CA TYR A 44 -15.70 21.37 12.67
C TYR A 44 -16.79 21.57 13.74
N HIS A 45 -17.77 22.44 13.46
CA HIS A 45 -18.91 22.68 14.35
C HIS A 45 -18.53 23.02 15.80
N GLY A 46 -17.49 23.84 15.96
CA GLY A 46 -16.98 24.25 17.28
C GLY A 46 -15.89 23.33 17.87
N THR A 47 -15.58 22.22 17.22
CA THR A 47 -14.47 21.33 17.64
C THR A 47 -13.23 21.59 16.79
N THR A 48 -12.15 21.94 17.43
CA THR A 48 -10.85 22.18 16.75
C THR A 48 -10.10 20.87 16.59
N ILE A 49 -9.73 20.55 15.36
CA ILE A 49 -8.97 19.35 14.99
C ILE A 49 -7.63 19.78 14.38
N ALA A 50 -6.53 19.26 14.91
CA ALA A 50 -5.20 19.51 14.37
C ALA A 50 -4.95 18.63 13.13
N ASP A 51 -4.39 19.24 12.08
CA ASP A 51 -3.96 18.56 10.87
C ASP A 51 -2.52 18.94 10.50
N PRO A 52 -1.52 18.38 11.19
CA PRO A 52 -0.13 18.75 11.01
C PRO A 52 0.45 18.39 9.64
N TYR A 53 -0.26 17.63 8.82
CA TYR A 53 0.18 17.16 7.51
C TYR A 53 -0.64 17.71 6.35
N ARG A 54 -1.46 18.75 6.56
CA ARG A 54 -2.28 19.42 5.55
C ARG A 54 -1.49 19.82 4.30
N TRP A 55 -0.23 20.18 4.45
CA TRP A 55 0.64 20.57 3.35
C TRP A 55 0.84 19.46 2.29
N LEU A 56 0.64 18.17 2.64
CA LEU A 56 0.71 17.03 1.71
C LEU A 56 -0.49 16.96 0.74
N GLU A 57 -1.59 17.66 1.02
CA GLU A 57 -2.75 17.70 0.12
C GLU A 57 -2.45 18.43 -1.20
N ASP A 58 -1.51 19.38 -1.20
CA ASP A 58 -1.01 19.98 -2.44
C ASP A 58 0.03 19.07 -3.11
N ALA A 59 -0.46 18.10 -3.89
CA ALA A 59 0.38 17.15 -4.62
C ALA A 59 1.30 17.82 -5.67
N ASN A 60 1.02 19.06 -6.06
CA ASN A 60 1.80 19.80 -7.06
C ASN A 60 2.90 20.68 -6.46
N SER A 61 2.87 20.92 -5.17
CA SER A 61 3.90 21.73 -4.49
C SER A 61 5.28 21.08 -4.60
N ALA A 62 6.33 21.89 -4.63
CA ALA A 62 7.71 21.41 -4.65
C ALA A 62 8.03 20.60 -3.37
N GLU A 63 7.52 21.06 -2.22
CA GLU A 63 7.74 20.42 -0.93
C GLU A 63 7.15 19.02 -0.86
N THR A 64 5.91 18.82 -1.34
CA THR A 64 5.27 17.50 -1.39
C THR A 64 6.01 16.56 -2.35
N LYS A 65 6.43 17.06 -3.53
CA LYS A 65 7.22 16.26 -4.48
C LYS A 65 8.56 15.81 -3.87
N GLU A 66 9.26 16.70 -3.21
CA GLU A 66 10.52 16.38 -2.54
C GLU A 66 10.35 15.31 -1.45
N TRP A 67 9.27 15.43 -0.64
CA TRP A 67 8.94 14.44 0.36
C TRP A 67 8.62 13.08 -0.28
N VAL A 68 7.79 13.04 -1.34
CA VAL A 68 7.46 11.81 -2.08
C VAL A 68 8.73 11.17 -2.64
N ASP A 69 9.63 11.95 -3.24
CA ASP A 69 10.90 11.45 -3.78
C ASP A 69 11.80 10.88 -2.67
N ALA A 70 11.83 11.52 -1.51
CA ALA A 70 12.58 11.00 -0.37
C ALA A 70 12.04 9.65 0.12
N GLN A 71 10.71 9.51 0.26
CA GLN A 71 10.06 8.26 0.64
C GLN A 71 10.29 7.17 -0.42
N ASN A 72 10.18 7.52 -1.70
CA ASN A 72 10.40 6.60 -2.80
C ASN A 72 11.85 6.09 -2.86
N ARG A 73 12.84 6.93 -2.57
CA ARG A 73 14.25 6.49 -2.48
C ARG A 73 14.43 5.38 -1.45
N VAL A 74 13.82 5.52 -0.26
CA VAL A 74 13.87 4.48 0.78
C VAL A 74 13.22 3.20 0.29
N THR A 75 12.01 3.29 -0.27
CA THR A 75 11.25 2.15 -0.79
C THR A 75 12.03 1.42 -1.88
N GLN A 76 12.57 2.14 -2.87
CA GLN A 76 13.32 1.53 -3.97
C GLN A 76 14.64 0.91 -3.51
N SER A 77 15.31 1.54 -2.55
CA SER A 77 16.52 0.97 -1.93
C SER A 77 16.22 -0.37 -1.26
N TRP A 78 15.12 -0.47 -0.52
CA TRP A 78 14.70 -1.70 0.14
C TRP A 78 14.28 -2.77 -0.88
N LEU A 79 13.39 -2.43 -1.81
CA LEU A 79 12.91 -3.34 -2.84
C LEU A 79 14.02 -3.84 -3.76
N GLY A 80 15.04 -3.00 -4.03
CA GLY A 80 16.19 -3.37 -4.85
C GLY A 80 17.07 -4.46 -4.24
N GLN A 81 16.99 -4.67 -2.92
CA GLN A 81 17.77 -5.69 -2.22
C GLN A 81 17.08 -7.08 -2.25
N ILE A 82 15.85 -7.19 -2.75
CA ILE A 82 15.12 -8.46 -2.81
C ILE A 82 15.66 -9.29 -4.00
N PRO A 83 16.37 -10.41 -3.76
CA PRO A 83 17.00 -11.18 -4.84
C PRO A 83 16.00 -11.74 -5.86
N ALA A 84 14.79 -12.08 -5.41
CA ALA A 84 13.77 -12.66 -6.28
C ALA A 84 12.97 -11.61 -7.09
N ARG A 85 13.17 -10.31 -6.84
CA ARG A 85 12.33 -9.24 -7.42
C ARG A 85 12.30 -9.29 -8.95
N GLU A 86 13.47 -9.41 -9.58
CA GLU A 86 13.53 -9.43 -11.04
C GLU A 86 12.93 -10.68 -11.65
N ALA A 87 13.15 -11.85 -11.06
CA ALA A 87 12.55 -13.11 -11.50
C ALA A 87 11.02 -13.08 -11.39
N ILE A 88 10.48 -12.52 -10.28
CA ILE A 88 9.03 -12.33 -10.08
C ILE A 88 8.49 -11.37 -11.14
N LYS A 89 9.15 -10.23 -11.37
CA LYS A 89 8.73 -9.25 -12.39
C LYS A 89 8.67 -9.86 -13.77
N GLN A 90 9.72 -10.58 -14.19
CA GLN A 90 9.75 -11.27 -15.49
C GLN A 90 8.65 -12.31 -15.62
N ARG A 91 8.39 -13.08 -14.55
CA ARG A 91 7.31 -14.06 -14.54
C ARG A 91 5.93 -13.40 -14.65
N LEU A 92 5.68 -12.35 -13.91
CA LEU A 92 4.44 -11.58 -13.97
C LEU A 92 4.25 -10.94 -15.36
N THR A 93 5.29 -10.32 -15.90
CA THR A 93 5.26 -9.74 -17.26
C THR A 93 4.88 -10.80 -18.29
N LYS A 94 5.50 -11.98 -18.25
CA LYS A 94 5.16 -13.09 -19.15
C LYS A 94 3.72 -13.59 -19.00
N LEU A 95 3.24 -13.68 -17.75
CA LEU A 95 1.87 -14.12 -17.48
C LEU A 95 0.82 -13.11 -17.91
N TRP A 96 1.14 -11.81 -17.82
CA TRP A 96 0.22 -10.72 -18.13
C TRP A 96 0.24 -10.30 -19.60
N ASN A 97 1.30 -10.65 -20.32
CA ASN A 97 1.48 -10.30 -21.73
C ASN A 97 0.69 -11.25 -22.64
N TYR A 98 -0.63 -11.09 -22.66
CA TYR A 98 -1.53 -11.75 -23.60
C TYR A 98 -2.64 -10.81 -24.04
N GLU A 99 -3.10 -10.97 -25.28
CA GLU A 99 -4.12 -10.14 -25.86
C GLU A 99 -5.50 -10.40 -25.22
N ARG A 100 -6.21 -9.33 -24.87
CA ARG A 100 -7.51 -9.39 -24.18
C ARG A 100 -8.53 -8.52 -24.93
N TYR A 101 -9.74 -9.04 -25.05
CA TYR A 101 -10.86 -8.36 -25.67
C TYR A 101 -12.05 -8.31 -24.71
N SER A 102 -12.81 -7.19 -24.76
CA SER A 102 -14.14 -7.17 -24.14
C SER A 102 -15.16 -7.87 -25.02
N VAL A 103 -16.31 -8.20 -24.44
CA VAL A 103 -17.48 -8.61 -25.24
C VAL A 103 -17.89 -7.41 -26.09
N PRO A 104 -18.09 -7.57 -27.43
CA PRO A 104 -18.61 -6.53 -28.28
C PRO A 104 -20.05 -6.15 -27.90
N TYR A 105 -20.37 -4.88 -27.96
CA TYR A 105 -21.74 -4.38 -27.82
C TYR A 105 -22.12 -3.50 -29.02
N LYS A 106 -23.42 -3.41 -29.33
CA LYS A 106 -23.93 -2.67 -30.48
C LYS A 106 -24.58 -1.37 -30.03
N GLU A 107 -24.16 -0.26 -30.63
CA GLU A 107 -24.74 1.05 -30.41
C GLU A 107 -24.72 1.85 -31.73
N GLY A 108 -25.82 2.56 -32.05
CA GLY A 108 -25.91 3.40 -33.25
C GLY A 108 -25.59 2.67 -34.57
N GLY A 109 -25.88 1.35 -34.67
CA GLY A 109 -25.62 0.56 -35.88
C GLY A 109 -24.18 0.00 -35.98
N ARG A 110 -23.29 0.34 -35.07
CA ARG A 110 -21.91 -0.12 -35.01
C ARG A 110 -21.67 -1.01 -33.80
N TYR A 111 -20.63 -1.84 -33.87
CA TYR A 111 -20.15 -2.63 -32.74
C TYR A 111 -18.94 -1.95 -32.13
N PHE A 112 -18.87 -2.00 -30.84
CA PHE A 112 -17.76 -1.47 -30.04
C PHE A 112 -17.18 -2.58 -29.16
N TYR A 113 -15.87 -2.61 -29.06
CA TYR A 113 -15.15 -3.51 -28.15
C TYR A 113 -13.86 -2.87 -27.68
N SER A 114 -13.37 -3.25 -26.53
CA SER A 114 -12.06 -2.85 -26.08
C SER A 114 -11.04 -3.97 -26.27
N ARG A 115 -9.83 -3.58 -26.61
CA ARG A 115 -8.70 -4.48 -26.79
C ARG A 115 -7.50 -3.98 -26.00
N ASN A 116 -6.80 -4.90 -25.36
CA ASN A 116 -5.50 -4.66 -24.76
C ASN A 116 -4.52 -5.69 -25.33
N ASP A 117 -3.36 -5.24 -25.83
CA ASP A 117 -2.35 -6.11 -26.44
C ASP A 117 -1.54 -6.94 -25.43
N GLY A 118 -1.79 -6.72 -24.14
CA GLY A 118 -1.16 -7.44 -23.02
C GLY A 118 -0.55 -6.51 -21.99
N LEU A 119 0.37 -5.65 -22.38
CA LEU A 119 1.13 -4.77 -21.48
C LEU A 119 0.73 -3.30 -21.55
N GLN A 120 -0.28 -2.94 -22.35
CA GLN A 120 -0.83 -1.60 -22.35
C GLN A 120 -1.44 -1.27 -20.97
N ASN A 121 -1.22 -0.04 -20.49
CA ASN A 121 -1.76 0.42 -19.21
C ASN A 121 -3.30 0.42 -19.20
N GLN A 122 -3.93 0.71 -20.35
CA GLN A 122 -5.38 0.74 -20.54
C GLN A 122 -5.75 0.08 -21.87
N SER A 123 -6.95 -0.52 -21.90
CA SER A 123 -7.51 -1.04 -23.14
C SER A 123 -7.94 0.10 -24.05
N VAL A 124 -7.75 -0.08 -25.36
CA VAL A 124 -8.19 0.84 -26.40
C VAL A 124 -9.57 0.44 -26.88
N LEU A 125 -10.47 1.41 -27.07
CA LEU A 125 -11.80 1.20 -27.64
C LEU A 125 -11.72 1.17 -29.17
N TYR A 126 -12.28 0.13 -29.76
CA TYR A 126 -12.38 -0.06 -31.21
C TYR A 126 -13.84 -0.08 -31.66
N THR A 127 -14.06 0.25 -32.91
CA THR A 127 -15.37 0.15 -33.56
C THR A 127 -15.26 -0.65 -34.86
N MET A 128 -16.34 -1.41 -35.21
CA MET A 128 -16.46 -2.14 -36.44
C MET A 128 -17.93 -2.14 -36.91
N ASP A 129 -18.16 -2.29 -38.21
CA ASP A 129 -19.49 -2.25 -38.81
C ASP A 129 -20.19 -3.64 -38.75
N LYS A 130 -19.41 -4.71 -38.67
CA LYS A 130 -19.90 -6.12 -38.60
C LYS A 130 -19.05 -6.89 -37.58
N LEU A 131 -19.69 -7.90 -36.97
CA LEU A 131 -19.02 -8.92 -36.15
C LEU A 131 -18.46 -10.01 -37.06
#